data_958ef1dba056cb3d2720cfe0e527cc69
#
_entry.id   958ef1dba056cb3d2720cfe0e527cc69
#
_cell.length_a   1.000
_cell.length_b   1.000
_cell.length_c   1.000
_cell.angle_alpha   90.00
_cell.angle_beta   90.00
_cell.angle_gamma   90.00
#
_symmetry.space_group_name_H-M   'P 1'
#
loop_
_entity.id
_entity.type
_entity.pdbx_description
1 polymer ?
#
loop_
_entity_poly.entity_id
_entity_poly.type
_entity_poly.pdbx_seq_one_letter_code
_entity_poly.pdbx_strand_id
1 'polypeptide(L)'
;MDQRTLLQLAKTHGTPLIVVDHKVLRENLAQFRKYLPRVQVYYAVKANADPAIVKTLYDAGASFDVASMAEFLTAHKNIEHLPDKERQDYIWDRIIYANPIKAIETLQLLEPYKPLVTYDNYEEVMKIARHAPHAGLVLRLRVPNTGSVVELSSKFGALPGEAVDLIAFAHNNKLEVEGLSFHVGSQCTNPQTYIQALQIAAGIFEEARTRVRSQAYRYRRWFPCSLRRHGASLHQSCQSDQRRTGPSLSPAD
;
A
#
# COMPACT_ATOMS: atom_id res chain seq x y z
N MET A 1 23.55 -12.68 12.44
CA MET A 1 24.45 -13.82 12.07
C MET A 1 25.87 -13.46 12.48
N ASP A 2 26.64 -14.39 13.04
CA ASP A 2 28.03 -14.13 13.44
C ASP A 2 29.04 -14.37 12.29
N GLN A 3 30.25 -13.84 12.45
CA GLN A 3 31.32 -13.92 11.45
C GLN A 3 31.74 -15.36 11.14
N ARG A 4 31.72 -16.26 12.12
CA ARG A 4 32.10 -17.67 11.96
C ARG A 4 31.14 -18.39 11.02
N THR A 5 29.84 -18.15 11.21
CA THR A 5 28.79 -18.69 10.33
C THR A 5 28.92 -18.17 8.91
N LEU A 6 29.19 -16.88 8.72
CA LEU A 6 29.41 -16.29 7.39
C LEU A 6 30.61 -16.92 6.67
N LEU A 7 31.73 -17.09 7.36
CA LEU A 7 32.92 -17.73 6.81
C LEU A 7 32.66 -19.21 6.44
N GLN A 8 31.90 -19.92 7.25
CA GLN A 8 31.52 -21.30 6.95
C GLN A 8 30.62 -21.37 5.71
N LEU A 9 29.61 -20.50 5.58
CA LEU A 9 28.76 -20.41 4.40
C LEU A 9 29.58 -20.10 3.14
N ALA A 10 30.50 -19.14 3.22
CA ALA A 10 31.39 -18.81 2.10
C ALA A 10 32.28 -19.98 1.67
N LYS A 11 32.77 -20.76 2.65
CA LYS A 11 33.58 -21.98 2.35
C LYS A 11 32.74 -23.09 1.70
N THR A 12 31.47 -23.22 2.11
CA THR A 12 30.57 -24.26 1.62
C THR A 12 29.99 -23.94 0.25
N HIS A 13 29.60 -22.70 0.00
CA HIS A 13 28.86 -22.26 -1.19
C HIS A 13 29.70 -21.41 -2.17
N GLY A 14 30.91 -21.02 -1.79
CA GLY A 14 31.74 -20.13 -2.58
C GLY A 14 31.39 -18.65 -2.43
N THR A 15 32.11 -17.80 -3.18
CA THR A 15 31.90 -16.36 -3.28
C THR A 15 31.85 -15.95 -4.75
N PRO A 16 31.08 -14.89 -5.13
CA PRO A 16 30.29 -14.00 -4.25
C PRO A 16 29.04 -14.70 -3.70
N LEU A 17 28.66 -14.39 -2.45
CA LEU A 17 27.50 -14.96 -1.74
C LEU A 17 26.68 -13.87 -1.07
N ILE A 18 25.37 -13.88 -1.30
CA ILE A 18 24.41 -13.04 -0.59
C ILE A 18 23.68 -13.94 0.41
N VAL A 19 23.70 -13.55 1.70
CA VAL A 19 23.04 -14.28 2.78
C VAL A 19 21.88 -13.46 3.31
N VAL A 20 20.66 -14.05 3.29
CA VAL A 20 19.47 -13.43 3.86
C VAL A 20 19.16 -14.09 5.20
N ASP A 21 19.19 -13.31 6.28
CA ASP A 21 18.85 -13.77 7.61
C ASP A 21 17.35 -13.58 7.89
N HIS A 22 16.60 -14.66 7.88
CA HIS A 22 15.16 -14.66 8.10
C HIS A 22 14.75 -14.18 9.51
N LYS A 23 15.65 -14.26 10.51
CA LYS A 23 15.42 -13.69 11.83
C LYS A 23 15.34 -12.16 11.73
N VAL A 24 16.26 -11.54 10.99
CA VAL A 24 16.29 -10.09 10.78
C VAL A 24 15.02 -9.61 10.05
N LEU A 25 14.52 -10.38 9.06
CA LEU A 25 13.26 -10.05 8.38
C LEU A 25 12.09 -9.97 9.37
N ARG A 26 11.96 -10.96 10.25
CA ARG A 26 10.90 -10.98 11.28
C ARG A 26 11.06 -9.85 12.30
N GLU A 27 12.28 -9.57 12.74
CA GLU A 27 12.59 -8.49 13.68
C GLU A 27 12.26 -7.12 13.10
N ASN A 28 12.61 -6.87 11.83
CA ASN A 28 12.27 -5.63 11.15
C ASN A 28 10.75 -5.43 11.06
N LEU A 29 10.00 -6.45 10.67
CA LEU A 29 8.55 -6.39 10.65
C LEU A 29 7.96 -6.12 12.04
N ALA A 30 8.50 -6.77 13.07
CA ALA A 30 8.07 -6.55 14.46
C ALA A 30 8.35 -5.11 14.92
N GLN A 31 9.47 -4.51 14.52
CA GLN A 31 9.78 -3.09 14.81
C GLN A 31 8.76 -2.15 14.16
N PHE A 32 8.41 -2.35 12.87
CA PHE A 32 7.36 -1.57 12.22
C PHE A 32 6.05 -1.61 13.02
N ARG A 33 5.62 -2.79 13.44
CA ARG A 33 4.39 -2.95 14.23
C ARG A 33 4.47 -2.30 15.60
N LYS A 34 5.64 -2.34 16.23
CA LYS A 34 5.88 -1.72 17.54
C LYS A 34 5.75 -0.20 17.46
N TYR A 35 6.38 0.42 16.46
CA TYR A 35 6.42 1.89 16.33
C TYR A 35 5.21 2.46 15.59
N LEU A 36 4.57 1.67 14.74
CA LEU A 36 3.41 2.06 13.94
C LEU A 36 2.23 1.08 14.15
N PRO A 37 1.71 0.94 15.37
CA PRO A 37 0.73 -0.11 15.71
C PRO A 37 -0.61 0.04 14.97
N ARG A 38 -0.88 1.23 14.41
CA ARG A 38 -2.10 1.52 13.62
C ARG A 38 -1.90 1.33 12.13
N VAL A 39 -0.70 0.94 11.70
CA VAL A 39 -0.33 0.81 10.28
C VAL A 39 -0.21 -0.66 9.91
N GLN A 40 -0.87 -1.05 8.83
CA GLN A 40 -0.67 -2.36 8.22
C GLN A 40 0.56 -2.31 7.32
N VAL A 41 1.53 -3.18 7.57
CA VAL A 41 2.79 -3.22 6.84
C VAL A 41 2.64 -4.10 5.60
N TYR A 42 2.96 -3.55 4.43
CA TYR A 42 3.02 -4.26 3.16
C TYR A 42 4.48 -4.43 2.75
N TYR A 43 4.88 -5.65 2.50
CA TYR A 43 6.18 -5.95 1.93
C TYR A 43 6.12 -5.77 0.40
N ALA A 44 6.98 -4.91 -0.14
CA ALA A 44 7.12 -4.75 -1.58
C ALA A 44 7.91 -5.94 -2.17
N VAL A 45 7.20 -6.88 -2.79
CA VAL A 45 7.78 -8.15 -3.26
C VAL A 45 8.88 -7.95 -4.29
N LYS A 46 8.81 -6.88 -5.08
CA LYS A 46 9.88 -6.48 -6.02
C LYS A 46 11.27 -6.30 -5.39
N ALA A 47 11.35 -6.07 -4.07
CA ALA A 47 12.63 -5.95 -3.37
C ALA A 47 13.39 -7.29 -3.34
N ASN A 48 12.69 -8.39 -3.09
CA ASN A 48 13.18 -9.75 -3.27
C ASN A 48 11.98 -10.71 -3.29
N ALA A 49 11.72 -11.29 -4.46
CA ALA A 49 10.58 -12.18 -4.70
C ALA A 49 10.86 -13.65 -4.35
N ASP A 50 11.97 -13.95 -3.66
CA ASP A 50 12.30 -15.33 -3.27
C ASP A 50 11.14 -15.93 -2.44
N PRO A 51 10.61 -17.10 -2.82
CA PRO A 51 9.48 -17.72 -2.14
C PRO A 51 9.68 -17.95 -0.65
N ALA A 52 10.91 -18.24 -0.20
CA ALA A 52 11.22 -18.48 1.21
C ALA A 52 11.14 -17.16 2.03
N ILE A 53 11.54 -16.03 1.42
CA ILE A 53 11.41 -14.70 2.02
C ILE A 53 9.94 -14.33 2.13
N VAL A 54 9.17 -14.46 1.03
CA VAL A 54 7.73 -14.16 1.00
C VAL A 54 6.99 -15.01 2.02
N LYS A 55 7.29 -16.33 2.09
CA LYS A 55 6.71 -17.23 3.09
C LYS A 55 7.03 -16.81 4.52
N THR A 56 8.28 -16.45 4.80
CA THR A 56 8.68 -16.00 6.15
C THR A 56 7.91 -14.75 6.58
N LEU A 57 7.70 -13.81 5.67
CA LEU A 57 6.94 -12.60 5.93
C LEU A 57 5.44 -12.87 6.03
N TYR A 58 4.91 -13.79 5.22
CA TYR A 58 3.54 -14.29 5.35
C TYR A 58 3.28 -14.91 6.73
N ASP A 59 4.14 -15.85 7.16
CA ASP A 59 4.04 -16.51 8.47
C ASP A 59 4.15 -15.51 9.64
N ALA A 60 4.91 -14.43 9.43
CA ALA A 60 4.99 -13.31 10.36
C ALA A 60 3.80 -12.34 10.25
N GLY A 61 2.85 -12.58 9.33
CA GLY A 61 1.61 -11.82 9.15
C GLY A 61 1.76 -10.52 8.36
N ALA A 62 2.79 -10.32 7.55
CA ALA A 62 2.90 -9.19 6.64
C ALA A 62 1.80 -9.23 5.58
N SER A 63 1.53 -8.08 4.97
CA SER A 63 0.76 -7.93 3.74
C SER A 63 1.71 -7.69 2.56
N PHE A 64 1.23 -7.72 1.32
CA PHE A 64 2.09 -7.70 0.15
C PHE A 64 1.70 -6.61 -0.85
N ASP A 65 2.70 -5.84 -1.29
CA ASP A 65 2.66 -4.93 -2.41
C ASP A 65 3.34 -5.63 -3.59
N VAL A 66 2.58 -5.88 -4.65
CA VAL A 66 3.06 -6.58 -5.84
C VAL A 66 2.94 -5.70 -7.08
N ALA A 67 3.89 -5.78 -7.99
CA ALA A 67 3.95 -4.97 -9.20
C ALA A 67 3.87 -5.81 -10.50
N SER A 68 3.87 -7.13 -10.39
CA SER A 68 3.76 -8.06 -11.52
C SER A 68 2.89 -9.26 -11.16
N MET A 69 2.39 -9.98 -12.18
CA MET A 69 1.60 -11.20 -11.96
C MET A 69 2.45 -12.30 -11.30
N ALA A 70 3.73 -12.40 -11.62
CA ALA A 70 4.64 -13.37 -10.99
C ALA A 70 4.78 -13.12 -9.48
N GLU A 71 4.90 -11.84 -9.07
CA GLU A 71 4.94 -11.47 -7.65
C GLU A 71 3.60 -11.76 -6.96
N PHE A 72 2.47 -11.45 -7.63
CA PHE A 72 1.13 -11.77 -7.14
C PHE A 72 1.00 -13.27 -6.87
N LEU A 73 1.35 -14.12 -7.83
CA LEU A 73 1.28 -15.57 -7.68
C LEU A 73 2.21 -16.10 -6.59
N THR A 74 3.40 -15.51 -6.42
CA THR A 74 4.31 -15.86 -5.32
C THR A 74 3.68 -15.57 -3.95
N ALA A 75 3.00 -14.44 -3.80
CA ALA A 75 2.26 -14.12 -2.58
C ALA A 75 1.04 -15.04 -2.41
N HIS A 76 0.25 -15.23 -3.49
CA HIS A 76 -0.97 -16.04 -3.52
C HIS A 76 -0.72 -17.50 -3.14
N LYS A 77 0.38 -18.10 -3.57
CA LYS A 77 0.75 -19.49 -3.25
C LYS A 77 0.71 -19.80 -1.75
N ASN A 78 0.96 -18.81 -0.89
CA ASN A 78 0.92 -19.00 0.57
C ASN A 78 -0.50 -19.11 1.13
N ILE A 79 -1.52 -18.77 0.35
CA ILE A 79 -2.94 -18.78 0.77
C ILE A 79 -3.80 -19.78 -0.02
N GLU A 80 -3.21 -20.55 -0.93
CA GLU A 80 -3.94 -21.55 -1.74
C GLU A 80 -4.65 -22.61 -0.89
N HIS A 81 -4.13 -22.88 0.29
CA HIS A 81 -4.71 -23.84 1.24
C HIS A 81 -5.95 -23.29 1.98
N LEU A 82 -6.22 -21.99 1.90
CA LEU A 82 -7.38 -21.38 2.56
C LEU A 82 -8.66 -21.66 1.77
N PRO A 83 -9.83 -21.79 2.45
CA PRO A 83 -11.13 -21.79 1.79
C PRO A 83 -11.32 -20.57 0.90
N ASP A 84 -12.11 -20.70 -0.17
CA ASP A 84 -12.29 -19.65 -1.19
C ASP A 84 -12.65 -18.29 -0.62
N LYS A 85 -13.56 -18.24 0.34
CA LYS A 85 -13.96 -16.99 0.99
C LYS A 85 -12.83 -16.36 1.79
N GLU A 86 -12.11 -17.12 2.60
CA GLU A 86 -10.99 -16.62 3.41
C GLU A 86 -9.84 -16.17 2.51
N ARG A 87 -9.59 -16.90 1.42
CA ARG A 87 -8.59 -16.54 0.41
C ARG A 87 -8.95 -15.22 -0.27
N GLN A 88 -10.22 -15.03 -0.64
CA GLN A 88 -10.69 -13.77 -1.24
C GLN A 88 -10.60 -12.60 -0.24
N ASP A 89 -10.99 -12.81 1.01
CA ASP A 89 -10.85 -11.81 2.08
C ASP A 89 -9.38 -11.44 2.31
N TYR A 90 -8.47 -12.43 2.27
CA TYR A 90 -7.04 -12.20 2.39
C TYR A 90 -6.49 -11.38 1.22
N ILE A 91 -6.85 -11.73 -0.03
CA ILE A 91 -6.42 -10.99 -1.22
C ILE A 91 -6.84 -9.53 -1.09
N TRP A 92 -8.11 -9.30 -0.79
CA TRP A 92 -8.68 -7.96 -0.66
C TRP A 92 -8.02 -7.13 0.45
N ASP A 93 -7.77 -7.74 1.60
CA ASP A 93 -7.24 -7.03 2.75
C ASP A 93 -5.71 -6.91 2.78
N ARG A 94 -4.99 -7.84 2.11
CA ARG A 94 -3.56 -8.01 2.33
C ARG A 94 -2.69 -8.05 1.08
N ILE A 95 -3.27 -8.01 -0.12
CA ILE A 95 -2.50 -7.94 -1.35
C ILE A 95 -2.97 -6.74 -2.16
N ILE A 96 -2.03 -5.88 -2.56
CA ILE A 96 -2.29 -4.79 -3.47
C ILE A 96 -1.41 -4.91 -4.70
N TYR A 97 -2.03 -4.80 -5.88
CA TYR A 97 -1.29 -4.69 -7.14
C TYR A 97 -0.97 -3.21 -7.40
N ALA A 98 0.22 -2.79 -6.99
CA ALA A 98 0.59 -1.38 -6.88
C ALA A 98 1.23 -0.77 -8.13
N ASN A 99 1.20 -1.46 -9.28
CA ASN A 99 1.64 -0.89 -10.55
C ASN A 99 0.50 -0.08 -11.19
N PRO A 100 0.65 1.26 -11.38
CA PRO A 100 -0.42 2.10 -11.94
C PRO A 100 -0.78 1.77 -13.39
N ILE A 101 0.16 1.21 -14.16
CA ILE A 101 -0.04 0.84 -15.57
C ILE A 101 0.03 -0.67 -15.69
N LYS A 102 -1.04 -1.31 -16.17
CA LYS A 102 -1.15 -2.76 -16.31
C LYS A 102 -1.45 -3.14 -17.76
N ALA A 103 -0.85 -4.22 -18.26
CA ALA A 103 -1.24 -4.80 -19.53
C ALA A 103 -2.69 -5.36 -19.44
N ILE A 104 -3.38 -5.43 -20.56
CA ILE A 104 -4.75 -5.97 -20.64
C ILE A 104 -4.76 -7.42 -20.14
N GLU A 105 -3.80 -8.21 -20.56
CA GLU A 105 -3.64 -9.61 -20.18
C GLU A 105 -3.46 -9.76 -18.65
N THR A 106 -2.72 -8.83 -18.03
CA THR A 106 -2.55 -8.80 -16.58
C THR A 106 -3.87 -8.52 -15.87
N LEU A 107 -4.68 -7.58 -16.36
CA LEU A 107 -5.99 -7.30 -15.78
C LEU A 107 -6.93 -8.49 -15.91
N GLN A 108 -6.95 -9.16 -17.07
CA GLN A 108 -7.75 -10.36 -17.29
C GLN A 108 -7.33 -11.52 -16.36
N LEU A 109 -6.03 -11.67 -16.10
CA LEU A 109 -5.51 -12.66 -15.15
C LEU A 109 -5.83 -12.31 -13.70
N LEU A 110 -5.92 -11.03 -13.34
CA LEU A 110 -6.25 -10.55 -12.00
C LEU A 110 -7.75 -10.60 -11.69
N GLU A 111 -8.61 -10.53 -12.72
CA GLU A 111 -10.08 -10.44 -12.54
C GLU A 111 -10.67 -11.57 -11.65
N PRO A 112 -10.27 -12.85 -11.78
CA PRO A 112 -10.79 -13.90 -10.90
C PRO A 112 -10.45 -13.70 -9.42
N TYR A 113 -9.35 -12.99 -9.13
CA TYR A 113 -8.86 -12.75 -7.78
C TYR A 113 -9.42 -11.48 -7.15
N LYS A 114 -9.97 -10.56 -7.95
CA LYS A 114 -10.57 -9.29 -7.50
C LYS A 114 -9.68 -8.54 -6.49
N PRO A 115 -8.39 -8.28 -6.79
CA PRO A 115 -7.49 -7.62 -5.86
C PRO A 115 -7.71 -6.10 -5.84
N LEU A 116 -7.07 -5.41 -4.89
CA LEU A 116 -6.88 -3.98 -5.02
C LEU A 116 -5.83 -3.69 -6.10
N VAL A 117 -6.12 -2.74 -7.00
CA VAL A 117 -5.22 -2.29 -8.07
C VAL A 117 -5.06 -0.79 -8.05
N THR A 118 -3.84 -0.29 -8.32
CA THR A 118 -3.60 1.15 -8.42
C THR A 118 -3.91 1.68 -9.82
N TYR A 119 -4.35 2.95 -9.89
CA TYR A 119 -4.54 3.71 -11.12
C TYR A 119 -4.17 5.18 -10.90
N ASP A 120 -3.93 5.93 -11.96
CA ASP A 120 -3.56 7.35 -11.89
C ASP A 120 -4.01 8.18 -13.11
N ASN A 121 -4.78 7.60 -14.04
CA ASN A 121 -5.28 8.27 -15.23
C ASN A 121 -6.60 7.67 -15.72
N TYR A 122 -7.28 8.37 -16.64
CA TYR A 122 -8.59 8.00 -17.18
C TYR A 122 -8.55 6.75 -18.07
N GLU A 123 -7.49 6.59 -18.85
CA GLU A 123 -7.31 5.45 -19.75
C GLU A 123 -7.20 4.14 -18.96
N GLU A 124 -6.47 4.18 -17.84
CA GLU A 124 -6.36 3.02 -16.95
C GLU A 124 -7.70 2.67 -16.31
N VAL A 125 -8.49 3.67 -15.90
CA VAL A 125 -9.87 3.45 -15.40
C VAL A 125 -10.71 2.72 -16.45
N MET A 126 -10.71 3.20 -17.70
CA MET A 126 -11.47 2.58 -18.78
C MET A 126 -11.01 1.15 -19.09
N LYS A 127 -9.71 0.91 -18.99
CA LYS A 127 -9.11 -0.41 -19.19
C LYS A 127 -9.50 -1.37 -18.08
N ILE A 128 -9.45 -0.94 -16.81
CA ILE A 128 -9.89 -1.73 -15.66
C ILE A 128 -11.38 -2.03 -15.76
N ALA A 129 -12.21 -1.05 -16.10
CA ALA A 129 -13.66 -1.25 -16.26
C ALA A 129 -14.02 -2.34 -17.29
N ARG A 130 -13.20 -2.50 -18.32
CA ARG A 130 -13.42 -3.51 -19.38
C ARG A 130 -12.85 -4.88 -19.04
N HIS A 131 -11.74 -4.95 -18.33
CA HIS A 131 -10.95 -6.18 -18.19
C HIS A 131 -10.78 -6.70 -16.76
N ALA A 132 -11.13 -5.88 -15.75
CA ALA A 132 -11.12 -6.26 -14.34
C ALA A 132 -12.17 -5.47 -13.54
N PRO A 133 -13.46 -5.53 -13.92
CA PRO A 133 -14.53 -4.68 -13.34
C PRO A 133 -14.80 -4.95 -11.85
N HIS A 134 -14.34 -6.07 -11.30
CA HIS A 134 -14.53 -6.40 -9.89
C HIS A 134 -13.30 -6.12 -9.02
N ALA A 135 -12.22 -5.55 -9.59
CA ALA A 135 -11.07 -5.10 -8.81
C ALA A 135 -11.42 -3.84 -8.02
N GLY A 136 -10.92 -3.74 -6.79
CA GLY A 136 -10.99 -2.50 -6.01
C GLY A 136 -9.91 -1.52 -6.45
N LEU A 137 -10.24 -0.25 -6.60
CA LEU A 137 -9.32 0.77 -7.11
C LEU A 137 -8.65 1.57 -6.00
N VAL A 138 -7.35 1.82 -6.15
CA VAL A 138 -6.60 2.72 -5.28
C VAL A 138 -5.96 3.81 -6.15
N LEU A 139 -6.41 5.06 -5.99
CA LEU A 139 -5.87 6.19 -6.75
C LEU A 139 -4.48 6.55 -6.26
N ARG A 140 -3.49 6.51 -7.15
CA ARG A 140 -2.15 6.97 -6.85
C ARG A 140 -2.04 8.46 -7.11
N LEU A 141 -1.63 9.21 -6.08
CA LEU A 141 -1.44 10.65 -6.12
C LEU A 141 0.00 11.01 -6.43
N ARG A 142 0.19 12.07 -7.19
CA ARG A 142 1.46 12.78 -7.31
C ARG A 142 1.63 13.67 -6.09
N VAL A 143 2.75 13.48 -5.38
CA VAL A 143 3.09 14.27 -4.18
C VAL A 143 4.51 14.82 -4.31
N PRO A 144 4.88 15.87 -3.57
CA PRO A 144 6.26 16.33 -3.48
C PRO A 144 7.19 15.19 -3.06
N ASN A 145 8.41 15.19 -3.57
CA ASN A 145 9.44 14.17 -3.29
C ASN A 145 10.77 14.80 -2.85
N THR A 146 10.71 15.97 -2.24
CA THR A 146 11.85 16.70 -1.72
C THR A 146 12.60 15.88 -0.66
N GLY A 147 13.91 15.67 -0.87
CA GLY A 147 14.74 14.87 0.04
C GLY A 147 14.78 13.37 -0.29
N SER A 148 14.27 12.96 -1.45
CA SER A 148 14.44 11.59 -1.98
C SER A 148 15.71 11.50 -2.85
N VAL A 149 16.33 10.30 -2.86
CA VAL A 149 17.48 10.02 -3.74
C VAL A 149 17.04 9.88 -5.20
N VAL A 150 15.83 9.34 -5.44
CA VAL A 150 15.26 9.19 -6.78
C VAL A 150 13.85 9.77 -6.80
N GLU A 151 13.64 10.73 -7.69
CA GLU A 151 12.33 11.36 -7.93
C GLU A 151 11.45 10.45 -8.80
N LEU A 152 10.32 9.99 -8.26
CA LEU A 152 9.35 9.18 -8.98
C LEU A 152 8.04 9.91 -9.29
N SER A 153 7.83 11.07 -8.68
CA SER A 153 6.62 11.89 -8.88
C SER A 153 6.51 12.51 -10.26
N SER A 154 7.60 12.56 -11.03
CA SER A 154 7.58 13.02 -12.43
C SER A 154 6.96 12.00 -13.39
N LYS A 155 6.92 10.71 -13.01
CA LYS A 155 6.50 9.61 -13.90
C LYS A 155 5.10 9.07 -13.60
N PHE A 156 4.66 9.11 -12.35
CA PHE A 156 3.44 8.45 -11.90
C PHE A 156 2.63 9.32 -10.94
N GLY A 157 1.35 9.03 -10.89
CA GLY A 157 0.41 9.65 -9.98
C GLY A 157 -0.38 10.78 -10.61
N ALA A 158 -1.69 10.81 -10.33
CA ALA A 158 -2.60 11.87 -10.70
C ALA A 158 -2.26 13.17 -9.98
N LEU A 159 -2.44 14.30 -10.64
CA LEU A 159 -2.30 15.61 -10.00
C LEU A 159 -3.37 15.77 -8.89
N PRO A 160 -3.04 16.37 -7.76
CA PRO A 160 -4.01 16.58 -6.67
C PRO A 160 -5.30 17.27 -7.14
N GLY A 161 -5.20 18.25 -8.05
CA GLY A 161 -6.34 18.97 -8.60
C GLY A 161 -7.26 18.15 -9.51
N GLU A 162 -6.79 17.00 -10.03
CA GLU A 162 -7.56 16.09 -10.88
C GLU A 162 -8.08 14.87 -10.13
N ALA A 163 -7.61 14.66 -8.90
CA ALA A 163 -7.84 13.43 -8.16
C ALA A 163 -9.33 13.16 -7.89
N VAL A 164 -10.08 14.18 -7.51
CA VAL A 164 -11.52 14.03 -7.22
C VAL A 164 -12.32 13.74 -8.48
N ASP A 165 -11.94 14.33 -9.62
CA ASP A 165 -12.58 14.06 -10.91
C ASP A 165 -12.29 12.63 -11.38
N LEU A 166 -11.06 12.14 -11.19
CA LEU A 166 -10.69 10.74 -11.47
C LEU A 166 -11.47 9.74 -10.59
N ILE A 167 -11.67 10.06 -9.32
CA ILE A 167 -12.49 9.24 -8.40
C ILE A 167 -13.95 9.21 -8.90
N ALA A 168 -14.52 10.38 -9.23
CA ALA A 168 -15.88 10.46 -9.76
C ALA A 168 -16.02 9.72 -11.10
N PHE A 169 -15.01 9.83 -11.97
CA PHE A 169 -14.99 9.12 -13.26
C PHE A 169 -14.95 7.58 -13.08
N ALA A 170 -14.10 7.08 -12.18
CA ALA A 170 -14.05 5.66 -11.88
C ALA A 170 -15.40 5.15 -11.39
N HIS A 171 -16.03 5.93 -10.52
CA HIS A 171 -17.36 5.61 -10.01
C HIS A 171 -18.44 5.61 -11.10
N ASN A 172 -18.48 6.61 -11.97
CA ASN A 172 -19.42 6.66 -13.10
C ASN A 172 -19.25 5.43 -14.02
N ASN A 173 -18.08 4.82 -14.05
CA ASN A 173 -17.78 3.56 -14.73
C ASN A 173 -18.05 2.32 -13.86
N LYS A 174 -18.79 2.45 -12.75
CA LYS A 174 -19.19 1.37 -11.83
C LYS A 174 -18.03 0.65 -11.14
N LEU A 175 -16.91 1.33 -10.97
CA LEU A 175 -15.74 0.82 -10.24
C LEU A 175 -15.75 1.36 -8.80
N GLU A 176 -15.32 0.53 -7.87
CA GLU A 176 -15.22 0.90 -6.46
C GLU A 176 -13.83 1.45 -6.14
N VAL A 177 -13.75 2.72 -5.73
CA VAL A 177 -12.50 3.34 -5.28
C VAL A 177 -12.34 3.16 -3.78
N GLU A 178 -11.38 2.33 -3.39
CA GLU A 178 -11.17 1.86 -2.01
C GLU A 178 -10.15 2.70 -1.24
N GLY A 179 -9.37 3.56 -1.92
CA GLY A 179 -8.39 4.37 -1.23
C GLY A 179 -7.52 5.23 -2.12
N LEU A 180 -6.60 5.93 -1.44
CA LEU A 180 -5.56 6.74 -2.04
C LEU A 180 -4.20 6.14 -1.73
N SER A 181 -3.25 6.29 -2.63
CA SER A 181 -1.85 5.95 -2.42
C SER A 181 -0.93 7.06 -2.94
N PHE A 182 0.29 7.10 -2.46
CA PHE A 182 1.33 7.99 -2.95
C PHE A 182 2.71 7.39 -2.71
N HIS A 183 3.71 7.95 -3.37
CA HIS A 183 5.11 7.58 -3.17
C HIS A 183 5.95 8.86 -3.04
N VAL A 184 6.60 9.05 -1.91
CA VAL A 184 7.42 10.24 -1.60
C VAL A 184 8.83 10.21 -2.20
N GLY A 185 9.11 9.25 -3.08
CA GLY A 185 10.44 9.03 -3.65
C GLY A 185 11.25 7.96 -2.91
N SER A 186 12.23 7.35 -3.61
CA SER A 186 13.05 6.31 -3.04
C SER A 186 14.00 6.87 -1.97
N GLN A 187 14.11 6.16 -0.84
CA GLN A 187 14.98 6.52 0.29
C GLN A 187 14.78 7.97 0.77
N CYS A 188 13.52 8.41 0.84
CA CYS A 188 13.20 9.72 1.37
C CYS A 188 13.50 9.78 2.87
N THR A 189 14.45 10.64 3.25
CA THR A 189 14.88 10.84 4.64
C THR A 189 14.23 12.06 5.30
N ASN A 190 13.45 12.84 4.53
CA ASN A 190 12.76 14.02 5.05
C ASN A 190 11.35 13.68 5.56
N PRO A 191 11.10 13.70 6.89
CA PRO A 191 9.78 13.40 7.45
C PRO A 191 8.69 14.37 6.99
N GLN A 192 9.04 15.63 6.70
CA GLN A 192 8.06 16.65 6.27
C GLN A 192 7.42 16.30 4.94
N THR A 193 8.13 15.62 4.05
CA THR A 193 7.56 15.15 2.77
C THR A 193 6.42 14.16 2.98
N TYR A 194 6.53 13.26 3.97
CA TYR A 194 5.44 12.35 4.36
C TYR A 194 4.24 13.10 4.95
N ILE A 195 4.50 14.11 5.80
CA ILE A 195 3.43 14.92 6.40
C ILE A 195 2.67 15.68 5.31
N GLN A 196 3.38 16.32 4.39
CA GLN A 196 2.76 17.04 3.26
C GLN A 196 1.94 16.09 2.37
N ALA A 197 2.46 14.91 2.05
CA ALA A 197 1.75 13.91 1.26
C ALA A 197 0.46 13.45 1.95
N LEU A 198 0.50 13.23 3.26
CA LEU A 198 -0.67 12.87 4.07
C LEU A 198 -1.70 14.01 4.12
N GLN A 199 -1.27 15.27 4.23
CA GLN A 199 -2.16 16.43 4.20
C GLN A 199 -2.88 16.57 2.86
N ILE A 200 -2.14 16.40 1.74
CA ILE A 200 -2.72 16.39 0.38
C ILE A 200 -3.76 15.27 0.26
N ALA A 201 -3.40 14.05 0.66
CA ALA A 201 -4.30 12.91 0.61
C ALA A 201 -5.54 13.10 1.48
N ALA A 202 -5.41 13.69 2.67
CA ALA A 202 -6.53 13.99 3.56
C ALA A 202 -7.48 15.04 2.96
N GLY A 203 -6.95 16.10 2.33
CA GLY A 203 -7.76 17.11 1.63
C GLY A 203 -8.58 16.51 0.50
N ILE A 204 -7.94 15.71 -0.36
CA ILE A 204 -8.62 15.00 -1.47
C ILE A 204 -9.69 14.05 -0.93
N PHE A 205 -9.39 13.33 0.14
CA PHE A 205 -10.33 12.42 0.78
C PHE A 205 -11.61 13.14 1.26
N GLU A 206 -11.48 14.28 1.94
CA GLU A 206 -12.62 15.05 2.43
C GLU A 206 -13.43 15.67 1.28
N GLU A 207 -12.76 16.17 0.25
CA GLU A 207 -13.43 16.71 -0.94
C GLU A 207 -14.19 15.61 -1.70
N ALA A 208 -13.55 14.47 -1.96
CA ALA A 208 -14.19 13.34 -2.62
C ALA A 208 -15.39 12.83 -1.82
N ARG A 209 -15.26 12.75 -0.48
CA ARG A 209 -16.35 12.35 0.41
C ARG A 209 -17.55 13.27 0.30
N THR A 210 -17.33 14.56 0.17
CA THR A 210 -18.41 15.56 0.06
C THR A 210 -19.07 15.50 -1.33
N ARG A 211 -18.26 15.45 -2.39
CA ARG A 211 -18.73 15.53 -3.77
C ARG A 211 -19.39 14.23 -4.24
N VAL A 212 -18.90 13.08 -3.79
CA VAL A 212 -19.37 11.76 -4.21
C VAL A 212 -20.49 11.23 -3.30
N ARG A 213 -20.62 11.68 -2.03
CA ARG A 213 -21.75 11.35 -1.14
C ARG A 213 -23.12 11.79 -1.67
N SER A 214 -23.19 12.79 -2.53
CA SER A 214 -24.44 13.20 -3.16
C SER A 214 -25.03 12.14 -4.12
N GLN A 215 -24.30 11.06 -4.40
CA GLN A 215 -24.66 10.02 -5.38
C GLN A 215 -24.78 8.61 -4.77
N ALA A 216 -25.14 8.47 -3.49
CA ALA A 216 -25.39 7.19 -2.79
C ALA A 216 -24.20 6.22 -2.70
N TYR A 217 -23.33 6.42 -1.71
CA TYR A 217 -22.16 5.57 -1.48
C TYR A 217 -22.16 4.81 -0.16
N ARG A 218 -21.83 3.53 -0.25
CA ARG A 218 -21.40 2.71 0.87
C ARG A 218 -19.89 2.66 0.88
N TYR A 219 -19.24 3.55 1.65
CA TYR A 219 -17.80 3.43 1.90
C TYR A 219 -17.52 2.23 2.78
N ARG A 220 -16.82 1.24 2.24
CA ARG A 220 -16.38 0.12 3.08
C ARG A 220 -15.03 0.37 3.74
N ARG A 221 -14.07 1.03 3.13
CA ARG A 221 -12.76 1.34 3.75
C ARG A 221 -11.96 2.35 2.91
N TRP A 222 -11.52 3.47 3.49
CA TRP A 222 -10.64 4.42 2.83
C TRP A 222 -9.37 4.61 3.63
N PHE A 223 -8.20 4.20 3.08
CA PHE A 223 -6.90 4.49 3.69
C PHE A 223 -5.80 4.68 2.64
N PRO A 224 -4.79 5.57 2.91
CA PRO A 224 -3.55 5.56 2.16
C PRO A 224 -2.91 4.16 2.24
N CYS A 225 -2.29 3.71 1.18
CA CYS A 225 -1.79 2.35 1.01
C CYS A 225 -0.79 1.88 2.10
N SER A 226 -0.24 2.80 2.89
CA SER A 226 0.64 2.53 4.02
C SER A 226 -0.05 2.52 5.39
N LEU A 227 -1.37 2.85 5.47
CA LEU A 227 -2.06 3.12 6.73
C LEU A 227 -3.45 2.47 6.76
N ARG A 228 -3.56 1.14 6.94
CA ARG A 228 -4.85 0.48 7.20
C ARG A 228 -5.11 0.32 8.69
N ARG A 229 -6.34 0.60 9.10
CA ARG A 229 -6.86 0.32 10.44
C ARG A 229 -7.86 -0.82 10.42
N HIS A 230 -7.75 -1.75 11.34
CA HIS A 230 -8.87 -2.61 11.72
C HIS A 230 -9.95 -1.75 12.41
N GLY A 231 -11.01 -1.45 11.72
CA GLY A 231 -12.31 -1.07 12.31
C GLY A 231 -12.57 0.36 12.78
N ALA A 232 -11.70 1.37 12.54
CA ALA A 232 -12.00 2.74 12.94
C ALA A 232 -11.60 3.80 11.89
N SER A 233 -12.43 4.83 11.68
CA SER A 233 -12.19 5.87 10.68
C SER A 233 -11.06 6.83 11.08
N LEU A 234 -10.29 7.32 10.12
CA LEU A 234 -9.23 8.33 10.29
C LEU A 234 -9.74 9.60 11.00
N HIS A 235 -11.00 9.94 10.81
CA HIS A 235 -11.65 11.11 11.43
C HIS A 235 -11.64 11.05 12.97
N GLN A 236 -11.85 9.87 13.56
CA GLN A 236 -11.83 9.72 15.02
C GLN A 236 -10.42 9.75 15.60
N SER A 237 -9.39 9.36 14.82
CA SER A 237 -8.00 9.32 15.29
C SER A 237 -7.30 10.68 15.22
N CYS A 238 -7.59 11.53 14.22
CA CYS A 238 -7.07 12.90 14.17
C CYS A 238 -7.64 13.78 15.29
N GLN A 239 -8.93 13.61 15.64
CA GLN A 239 -9.53 14.38 16.73
C GLN A 239 -9.03 13.94 18.12
N SER A 240 -8.70 12.67 18.34
CA SER A 240 -8.17 12.19 19.62
C SER A 240 -6.71 12.61 19.85
N ASP A 241 -5.90 12.73 18.81
CA ASP A 241 -4.51 13.16 18.93
C ASP A 241 -4.37 14.70 19.10
N GLN A 242 -5.28 15.50 18.55
CA GLN A 242 -5.29 16.95 18.79
C GLN A 242 -5.68 17.32 20.23
N ARG A 243 -6.41 16.45 20.96
CA ARG A 243 -6.76 16.68 22.37
C ARG A 243 -5.67 16.25 23.36
N ARG A 244 -4.62 15.58 22.92
CA ARG A 244 -3.53 15.09 23.78
C ARG A 244 -2.24 15.92 23.74
N THR A 245 -2.16 16.96 22.90
CA THR A 245 -0.96 17.79 22.74
C THR A 245 -1.14 19.24 23.16
N GLY A 246 -2.07 19.54 24.05
CA GLY A 246 -2.15 20.84 24.69
C GLY A 246 -1.37 20.82 26.01
N PRO A 247 -0.27 21.58 26.18
CA PRO A 247 0.28 21.81 27.50
C PRO A 247 -0.66 22.74 28.26
N SER A 248 -1.11 22.29 29.42
CA SER A 248 -1.75 23.14 30.42
C SER A 248 -0.69 24.10 30.96
N LEU A 249 -0.68 25.34 30.47
CA LEU A 249 -0.05 26.45 31.16
C LEU A 249 -1.09 26.98 32.17
N SER A 250 -0.92 26.61 33.43
CA SER A 250 -1.53 27.32 34.53
C SER A 250 -0.77 28.64 34.75
N PRO A 251 -1.46 29.75 34.94
CA PRO A 251 -0.80 31.00 35.38
C PRO A 251 -0.40 30.80 36.84
N ALA A 252 0.86 31.00 37.12
CA ALA A 252 1.34 31.19 38.48
C ALA A 252 1.32 32.68 38.82
N ASP A 253 0.81 32.98 39.98
CA ASP A 253 0.91 34.24 40.71
C ASP A 253 2.38 34.69 40.93
#